data_a23d452557347383272b595ac5f0474f
#
_entry.id   a23d452557347383272b595ac5f0474f
#
_cell.length_a   1.000
_cell.length_b   1.000
_cell.length_c   1.000
_cell.angle_alpha   90.00
_cell.angle_beta   90.00
_cell.angle_gamma   90.00
#
_symmetry.space_group_name_H-M   'P 1'
#
loop_
_entity.id
_entity.type
_entity.pdbx_description
1 polymer ?
#
loop_
_entity_poly.entity_id
_entity_poly.type
_entity_poly.pdbx_seq_one_letter_code
_entity_poly.pdbx_strand_id
1 'polypeptide(L)'
;MKITAISDLHGFLPELPGGDLLLICGDFLPLKIQRSTSKSKKWIMNQWWEWTTTLPYDKIIFICGNHEVALEHHTLWLKELFGYNCKCTYLEDELYEYKGLKIYGTPWCNIFYNWAFMINEEGLIEKYSLIPEGLDILLTHDAPEQNEVGFIHNSPYVNGVVDASNKTLSYFVRERSPKYHFCGHIHSGNHEMNKVDDTYFVNVSYVDESYNPTNNPLNITITDTELC
;
A
#
# COMPACT_ATOMS: atom_id res chain seq x y z
N MET A 1 -16.57 11.83 -0.35
CA MET A 1 -15.58 11.29 0.64
C MET A 1 -14.19 11.76 0.26
N LYS A 2 -13.43 12.36 1.22
CA LYS A 2 -12.03 12.80 1.00
C LYS A 2 -11.08 11.69 1.40
N ILE A 3 -10.24 11.25 0.47
CA ILE A 3 -9.29 10.15 0.65
C ILE A 3 -7.88 10.64 0.40
N THR A 4 -6.95 10.28 1.28
CA THR A 4 -5.52 10.42 1.04
C THR A 4 -4.91 9.02 0.91
N ALA A 5 -4.04 8.81 -0.08
CA ALA A 5 -3.27 7.57 -0.22
C ALA A 5 -1.77 7.87 -0.23
N ILE A 6 -0.99 6.99 0.42
CA ILE A 6 0.46 7.12 0.58
C ILE A 6 1.09 5.73 0.76
N SER A 7 2.36 5.57 0.44
CA SER A 7 3.15 4.35 0.64
C SER A 7 4.61 4.67 0.90
N ASP A 8 5.40 3.65 1.26
CA ASP A 8 6.86 3.74 1.35
C ASP A 8 7.32 4.90 2.24
N LEU A 9 6.76 4.92 3.45
CA LEU A 9 7.07 5.94 4.45
C LEU A 9 8.46 5.76 5.08
N HIS A 10 8.96 4.54 5.18
CA HIS A 10 10.28 4.19 5.75
C HIS A 10 10.64 4.92 7.05
N GLY A 11 9.61 5.17 7.87
CA GLY A 11 9.75 5.85 9.17
C GLY A 11 9.52 7.35 9.13
N PHE A 12 9.29 7.94 7.96
CA PHE A 12 8.76 9.30 7.87
C PHE A 12 7.30 9.34 8.34
N LEU A 13 6.96 10.36 9.08
CA LEU A 13 5.62 10.57 9.63
C LEU A 13 5.16 11.98 9.24
N PRO A 14 4.79 12.20 7.95
CA PRO A 14 4.48 13.53 7.44
C PRO A 14 3.20 14.11 8.03
N GLU A 15 3.09 15.43 8.03
CA GLU A 15 1.81 16.10 8.20
C GLU A 15 0.94 15.84 6.97
N LEU A 16 -0.33 15.48 7.20
CA LEU A 16 -1.29 15.16 6.15
C LEU A 16 -2.52 16.05 6.27
N PRO A 17 -3.22 16.35 5.15
CA PRO A 17 -4.30 17.35 5.13
C PRO A 17 -5.53 16.96 5.93
N GLY A 18 -5.70 15.68 6.26
CA GLY A 18 -6.91 15.16 6.89
C GLY A 18 -8.05 14.88 5.91
N GLY A 19 -9.05 14.19 6.38
CA GLY A 19 -10.17 13.77 5.56
C GLY A 19 -10.97 12.64 6.18
N ASP A 20 -11.75 11.94 5.36
CA ASP A 20 -12.52 10.79 5.82
C ASP A 20 -11.63 9.53 5.96
N LEU A 21 -10.72 9.30 5.02
CA LEU A 21 -9.98 8.05 4.92
C LEU A 21 -8.51 8.29 4.53
N LEU A 22 -7.60 7.65 5.27
CA LEU A 22 -6.18 7.52 4.89
C LEU A 22 -5.90 6.07 4.53
N LEU A 23 -5.26 5.84 3.38
CA LEU A 23 -4.84 4.54 2.86
C LEU A 23 -3.32 4.49 2.81
N ILE A 24 -2.69 3.43 3.36
CA ILE A 24 -1.23 3.28 3.39
C ILE A 24 -0.84 1.94 2.79
N CYS A 25 -0.11 1.97 1.67
CA CYS A 25 0.21 0.79 0.86
C CYS A 25 1.54 0.10 1.25
N GLY A 26 1.90 0.10 2.53
CA GLY A 26 3.06 -0.65 3.05
C GLY A 26 4.33 0.17 3.22
N ASP A 27 5.37 -0.51 3.64
CA ASP A 27 6.73 0.01 3.87
C ASP A 27 6.77 1.23 4.80
N PHE A 28 6.09 1.11 5.95
CA PHE A 28 6.01 2.19 6.94
C PHE A 28 7.13 2.14 7.98
N LEU A 29 7.79 0.98 8.21
CA LEU A 29 8.84 0.85 9.22
C LEU A 29 10.13 1.61 8.86
N PRO A 30 10.78 2.26 9.85
CA PRO A 30 12.11 2.84 9.63
C PRO A 30 13.15 1.79 9.22
N LEU A 31 13.91 2.07 8.17
CA LEU A 31 14.93 1.17 7.60
C LEU A 31 15.88 0.56 8.65
N LYS A 32 16.29 1.37 9.65
CA LYS A 32 17.27 0.95 10.68
C LYS A 32 16.75 -0.11 11.65
N ILE A 33 15.43 -0.29 11.74
CA ILE A 33 14.81 -1.21 12.71
C ILE A 33 14.00 -2.34 12.08
N GLN A 34 13.73 -2.28 10.79
CA GLN A 34 12.84 -3.17 10.02
C GLN A 34 13.11 -4.68 10.19
N ARG A 35 14.34 -5.08 10.59
CA ARG A 35 14.72 -6.47 10.86
C ARG A 35 14.74 -6.82 12.36
N SER A 36 14.37 -5.90 13.24
CA SER A 36 14.36 -6.12 14.68
C SER A 36 12.95 -6.10 15.27
N THR A 37 12.39 -7.27 15.57
CA THR A 37 11.02 -7.39 16.08
C THR A 37 10.77 -6.51 17.31
N SER A 38 11.68 -6.49 18.28
CA SER A 38 11.51 -5.72 19.51
C SER A 38 11.51 -4.20 19.24
N LYS A 39 12.42 -3.73 18.38
CA LYS A 39 12.50 -2.30 18.03
C LYS A 39 11.32 -1.88 17.16
N SER A 40 10.90 -2.70 16.19
CA SER A 40 9.75 -2.43 15.32
C SER A 40 8.46 -2.37 16.13
N LYS A 41 8.20 -3.35 17.01
CA LYS A 41 7.03 -3.32 17.90
C LYS A 41 7.04 -2.11 18.83
N LYS A 42 8.19 -1.76 19.40
CA LYS A 42 8.32 -0.56 20.25
C LYS A 42 8.03 0.72 19.47
N TRP A 43 8.52 0.86 18.24
CA TRP A 43 8.28 2.00 17.39
C TRP A 43 6.81 2.12 17.01
N ILE A 44 6.17 1.00 16.65
CA ILE A 44 4.73 0.94 16.33
C ILE A 44 3.89 1.37 17.53
N MET A 45 4.16 0.84 18.72
CA MET A 45 3.38 1.15 19.92
C MET A 45 3.55 2.58 20.43
N ASN A 46 4.58 3.31 19.99
CA ASN A 46 4.82 4.68 20.39
C ASN A 46 4.62 5.66 19.21
N GLN A 47 5.58 5.72 18.28
CA GLN A 47 5.62 6.75 17.25
C GLN A 47 4.52 6.56 16.19
N TRP A 48 4.35 5.34 15.66
CA TRP A 48 3.29 5.04 14.71
C TRP A 48 1.89 5.21 15.31
N TRP A 49 1.71 4.69 16.51
CA TRP A 49 0.45 4.84 17.25
C TRP A 49 0.11 6.30 17.49
N GLU A 50 1.06 7.10 18.02
CA GLU A 50 0.85 8.53 18.24
C GLU A 50 0.50 9.25 16.94
N TRP A 51 1.28 9.01 15.86
CA TRP A 51 1.03 9.62 14.57
C TRP A 51 -0.35 9.26 14.03
N THR A 52 -0.71 7.98 13.96
CA THR A 52 -2.01 7.54 13.43
C THR A 52 -3.19 8.03 14.25
N THR A 53 -3.06 8.14 15.57
CA THR A 53 -4.15 8.61 16.44
C THR A 53 -4.35 10.13 16.38
N THR A 54 -3.30 10.90 16.13
CA THR A 54 -3.36 12.38 16.07
C THR A 54 -3.74 12.90 14.69
N LEU A 55 -3.49 12.17 13.61
CA LEU A 55 -3.88 12.57 12.26
C LEU A 55 -5.40 12.85 12.16
N PRO A 56 -5.82 13.91 11.45
CA PRO A 56 -7.23 14.31 11.37
C PRO A 56 -8.01 13.52 10.30
N TYR A 57 -8.01 12.18 10.41
CA TYR A 57 -8.83 11.28 9.59
C TYR A 57 -9.83 10.52 10.47
N ASP A 58 -11.00 10.21 9.91
CA ASP A 58 -11.99 9.37 10.58
C ASP A 58 -11.52 7.91 10.64
N LYS A 59 -10.91 7.43 9.56
CA LYS A 59 -10.41 6.06 9.43
C LYS A 59 -9.05 6.04 8.73
N ILE A 60 -8.19 5.12 9.17
CA ILE A 60 -6.90 4.80 8.56
C ILE A 60 -6.88 3.31 8.26
N ILE A 61 -6.55 2.94 7.02
CA ILE A 61 -6.40 1.55 6.59
C ILE A 61 -4.99 1.38 6.05
N PHE A 62 -4.29 0.35 6.49
CA PHE A 62 -2.94 0.08 6.05
C PHE A 62 -2.67 -1.40 5.82
N ILE A 63 -1.73 -1.68 4.92
CA ILE A 63 -1.13 -2.99 4.69
C ILE A 63 0.35 -2.95 5.07
N CYS A 64 0.99 -4.11 5.17
CA CYS A 64 2.45 -4.22 5.19
C CYS A 64 3.03 -4.16 3.77
N GLY A 65 4.35 -3.97 3.68
CA GLY A 65 5.15 -4.13 2.47
C GLY A 65 6.37 -5.01 2.73
N ASN A 66 7.30 -5.04 1.81
CA ASN A 66 8.45 -5.91 1.90
C ASN A 66 9.47 -5.49 2.97
N HIS A 67 9.48 -4.24 3.39
CA HIS A 67 10.34 -3.74 4.47
C HIS A 67 9.79 -4.06 5.88
N GLU A 68 8.58 -4.58 6.02
CA GLU A 68 8.04 -5.05 7.31
C GLU A 68 8.60 -6.41 7.73
N VAL A 69 9.92 -6.66 7.49
CA VAL A 69 10.59 -7.96 7.72
C VAL A 69 10.40 -8.50 9.13
N ALA A 70 10.44 -7.63 10.14
CA ALA A 70 10.24 -8.03 11.53
C ALA A 70 8.79 -8.41 11.87
N LEU A 71 7.85 -8.12 10.97
CA LEU A 71 6.40 -8.26 11.21
C LEU A 71 5.75 -9.40 10.44
N GLU A 72 6.38 -9.94 9.40
CA GLU A 72 5.82 -10.99 8.55
C GLU A 72 5.25 -12.17 9.34
N HIS A 73 5.93 -12.58 10.41
CA HIS A 73 5.47 -13.65 11.30
C HIS A 73 4.75 -13.14 12.57
N HIS A 74 4.36 -11.86 12.56
CA HIS A 74 3.67 -11.19 13.66
C HIS A 74 2.41 -10.44 13.25
N THR A 75 1.82 -10.81 12.11
CA THR A 75 0.64 -10.13 11.57
C THR A 75 -0.59 -10.29 12.46
N LEU A 76 -0.73 -11.41 13.17
CA LEU A 76 -1.77 -11.58 14.18
C LEU A 76 -1.68 -10.52 15.28
N TRP A 77 -0.47 -10.17 15.72
CA TRP A 77 -0.27 -9.09 16.70
C TRP A 77 -0.68 -7.72 16.12
N LEU A 78 -0.43 -7.46 14.83
CA LEU A 78 -0.93 -6.24 14.17
C LEU A 78 -2.46 -6.22 14.12
N LYS A 79 -3.11 -7.35 13.79
CA LYS A 79 -4.57 -7.49 13.76
C LYS A 79 -5.19 -7.32 15.15
N GLU A 80 -4.53 -7.78 16.20
CA GLU A 80 -4.97 -7.57 17.58
C GLU A 80 -4.85 -6.11 18.00
N LEU A 81 -3.76 -5.44 17.61
CA LEU A 81 -3.49 -4.03 17.96
C LEU A 81 -4.37 -3.07 17.14
N PHE A 82 -4.54 -3.35 15.84
CA PHE A 82 -5.23 -2.50 14.86
C PHE A 82 -6.45 -3.22 14.25
N GLY A 83 -7.35 -3.71 15.12
CA GLY A 83 -8.56 -4.41 14.69
C GLY A 83 -9.64 -3.48 14.11
N TYR A 84 -10.72 -4.06 13.60
CA TYR A 84 -11.79 -3.37 12.86
C TYR A 84 -12.42 -2.20 13.62
N ASN A 85 -12.46 -2.24 14.94
CA ASN A 85 -13.07 -1.19 15.78
C ASN A 85 -12.10 -0.04 16.11
N CYS A 86 -10.84 -0.11 15.67
CA CYS A 86 -9.86 0.95 15.88
C CYS A 86 -9.94 1.98 14.75
N LYS A 87 -9.51 3.21 15.03
CA LYS A 87 -9.34 4.25 14.00
C LYS A 87 -8.38 3.77 12.89
N CYS A 88 -7.31 3.06 13.27
CA CYS A 88 -6.34 2.46 12.37
C CYS A 88 -6.62 0.96 12.24
N THR A 89 -6.75 0.43 11.03
CA THR A 89 -7.03 -0.98 10.74
C THR A 89 -5.97 -1.55 9.80
N TYR A 90 -5.38 -2.69 10.18
CA TYR A 90 -4.47 -3.47 9.36
C TYR A 90 -5.23 -4.48 8.52
N LEU A 91 -4.92 -4.55 7.22
CA LEU A 91 -5.45 -5.56 6.30
C LEU A 91 -4.33 -6.47 5.78
N GLU A 92 -4.64 -7.75 5.64
CA GLU A 92 -3.81 -8.77 4.98
C GLU A 92 -4.71 -9.82 4.37
N ASP A 93 -4.85 -9.78 3.05
CA ASP A 93 -5.76 -10.61 2.26
C ASP A 93 -7.21 -10.53 2.76
N GLU A 94 -7.65 -9.32 3.08
CA GLU A 94 -8.95 -9.06 3.71
C GLU A 94 -9.73 -7.95 3.03
N LEU A 95 -11.06 -8.17 2.94
CA LEU A 95 -12.03 -7.16 2.54
C LEU A 95 -12.49 -6.36 3.77
N TYR A 96 -12.50 -5.05 3.64
CA TYR A 96 -13.04 -4.13 4.64
C TYR A 96 -14.05 -3.19 4.00
N GLU A 97 -15.20 -3.02 4.65
CA GLU A 97 -16.22 -2.07 4.19
C GLU A 97 -16.20 -0.81 5.06
N TYR A 98 -16.07 0.35 4.41
CA TYR A 98 -16.07 1.64 5.09
C TYR A 98 -16.96 2.66 4.37
N LYS A 99 -18.03 3.10 5.04
CA LYS A 99 -19.01 4.07 4.51
C LYS A 99 -19.49 3.69 3.09
N GLY A 100 -19.72 2.41 2.82
CA GLY A 100 -20.16 1.89 1.53
C GLY A 100 -19.05 1.55 0.54
N LEU A 101 -17.80 1.91 0.79
CA LEU A 101 -16.65 1.50 -0.02
C LEU A 101 -16.19 0.09 0.35
N LYS A 102 -15.99 -0.76 -0.64
CA LYS A 102 -15.35 -2.07 -0.53
C LYS A 102 -13.86 -1.95 -0.81
N ILE A 103 -13.05 -2.14 0.22
CA ILE A 103 -11.60 -1.96 0.20
C ILE A 103 -10.93 -3.30 0.49
N TYR A 104 -10.06 -3.77 -0.38
CA TYR A 104 -9.28 -4.98 -0.16
C TYR A 104 -7.80 -4.64 -0.07
N GLY A 105 -7.09 -5.26 0.88
CA GLY A 105 -5.66 -5.04 1.09
C GLY A 105 -4.85 -6.33 1.08
N THR A 106 -3.74 -6.35 0.31
CA THR A 106 -2.81 -7.48 0.21
C THR A 106 -1.36 -7.01 0.09
N PRO A 107 -0.42 -7.58 0.88
CA PRO A 107 0.96 -7.10 0.94
C PRO A 107 1.93 -7.81 0.00
N TRP A 108 1.54 -8.93 -0.64
CA TRP A 108 2.42 -9.86 -1.30
C TRP A 108 3.13 -9.28 -2.52
N CYS A 109 4.42 -9.66 -2.67
CA CYS A 109 5.30 -9.20 -3.73
C CYS A 109 6.02 -10.35 -4.43
N ASN A 110 6.56 -10.08 -5.63
CA ASN A 110 7.52 -10.96 -6.31
C ASN A 110 8.74 -11.22 -5.43
N ILE A 111 9.30 -12.43 -5.53
CA ILE A 111 10.57 -12.73 -4.85
C ILE A 111 11.70 -11.91 -5.46
N PHE A 112 12.31 -11.12 -4.59
CA PHE A 112 13.52 -10.40 -4.91
C PHE A 112 14.37 -10.26 -3.62
N TYR A 113 15.55 -10.81 -3.59
CA TYR A 113 16.39 -10.93 -2.39
C TYR A 113 15.67 -11.61 -1.18
N ASN A 114 15.92 -11.14 0.04
CA ASN A 114 15.40 -11.68 1.30
C ASN A 114 14.62 -10.59 2.06
N TRP A 115 13.42 -10.28 1.56
CA TRP A 115 12.49 -9.34 2.15
C TRP A 115 11.22 -10.07 2.62
N ALA A 116 10.35 -9.36 3.31
CA ALA A 116 9.08 -9.89 3.79
C ALA A 116 8.01 -9.94 2.70
N PHE A 117 6.96 -10.69 2.93
CA PHE A 117 5.78 -10.80 2.08
C PHE A 117 6.10 -11.13 0.61
N MET A 118 7.20 -11.87 0.39
CA MET A 118 7.63 -12.32 -0.91
C MET A 118 7.39 -13.81 -1.08
N ILE A 119 6.69 -14.16 -2.13
CA ILE A 119 6.36 -15.54 -2.47
C ILE A 119 6.57 -15.81 -3.96
N ASN A 120 6.71 -17.08 -4.32
CA ASN A 120 6.85 -17.49 -5.71
C ASN A 120 5.55 -17.27 -6.50
N GLU A 121 5.61 -17.43 -7.80
CA GLU A 121 4.48 -17.21 -8.71
C GLU A 121 3.24 -18.05 -8.34
N GLU A 122 3.41 -19.31 -7.96
CA GLU A 122 2.29 -20.17 -7.52
C GLU A 122 1.60 -19.59 -6.29
N GLY A 123 2.38 -19.15 -5.30
CA GLY A 123 1.87 -18.48 -4.11
C GLY A 123 1.20 -17.13 -4.43
N LEU A 124 1.74 -16.36 -5.36
CA LEU A 124 1.11 -15.11 -5.81
C LEU A 124 -0.24 -15.37 -6.49
N ILE A 125 -0.35 -16.41 -7.33
CA ILE A 125 -1.61 -16.81 -7.94
C ILE A 125 -2.63 -17.18 -6.85
N GLU A 126 -2.22 -17.98 -5.84
CA GLU A 126 -3.10 -18.31 -4.70
C GLU A 126 -3.59 -17.05 -3.99
N LYS A 127 -2.67 -16.16 -3.61
CA LYS A 127 -2.98 -14.93 -2.88
C LYS A 127 -3.85 -13.96 -3.65
N TYR A 128 -3.51 -13.67 -4.88
CA TYR A 128 -4.27 -12.72 -5.70
C TYR A 128 -5.61 -13.28 -6.19
N SER A 129 -5.77 -14.61 -6.26
CA SER A 129 -7.07 -15.21 -6.52
C SER A 129 -8.12 -14.90 -5.44
N LEU A 130 -7.69 -14.56 -4.22
CA LEU A 130 -8.56 -14.16 -3.12
C LEU A 130 -9.13 -12.74 -3.28
N ILE A 131 -8.58 -11.91 -4.17
CA ILE A 131 -9.07 -10.57 -4.46
C ILE A 131 -10.52 -10.68 -4.98
N PRO A 132 -11.51 -10.12 -4.28
CA PRO A 132 -12.91 -10.25 -4.70
C PRO A 132 -13.23 -9.37 -5.91
N GLU A 133 -14.33 -9.69 -6.57
CA GLU A 133 -14.92 -8.83 -7.60
C GLU A 133 -15.72 -7.67 -6.99
N GLY A 134 -15.93 -6.62 -7.77
CA GLY A 134 -16.78 -5.49 -7.37
C GLY A 134 -16.17 -4.63 -6.27
N LEU A 135 -14.85 -4.53 -6.25
CA LEU A 135 -14.11 -3.63 -5.35
C LEU A 135 -14.20 -2.19 -5.81
N ASP A 136 -14.33 -1.29 -4.83
CA ASP A 136 -14.10 0.13 -5.08
C ASP A 136 -12.60 0.44 -5.01
N ILE A 137 -11.88 -0.11 -4.03
CA ILE A 137 -10.46 0.19 -3.82
C ILE A 137 -9.68 -1.11 -3.58
N LEU A 138 -8.59 -1.29 -4.32
CA LEU A 138 -7.58 -2.31 -4.09
C LEU A 138 -6.29 -1.64 -3.61
N LEU A 139 -5.76 -2.11 -2.47
CA LEU A 139 -4.45 -1.73 -1.94
C LEU A 139 -3.50 -2.90 -2.13
N THR A 140 -2.41 -2.69 -2.84
CA THR A 140 -1.30 -3.65 -2.89
C THR A 140 0.00 -2.94 -2.52
N HIS A 141 0.99 -3.67 -2.00
CA HIS A 141 2.30 -3.08 -1.87
C HIS A 141 3.02 -3.15 -3.22
N ASP A 142 3.04 -4.34 -3.86
CA ASP A 142 3.63 -4.51 -5.18
C ASP A 142 2.83 -3.78 -6.28
N ALA A 143 3.49 -3.47 -7.38
CA ALA A 143 2.96 -2.64 -8.45
C ALA A 143 2.73 -3.44 -9.75
N PRO A 144 1.55 -3.33 -10.38
CA PRO A 144 1.29 -3.92 -11.68
C PRO A 144 1.90 -3.10 -12.83
N GLU A 145 1.75 -3.60 -14.07
CA GLU A 145 2.28 -2.91 -15.26
C GLU A 145 1.42 -1.72 -15.73
N GLN A 146 0.13 -1.75 -15.40
CA GLN A 146 -0.81 -0.74 -15.86
C GLN A 146 -0.39 0.66 -15.40
N ASN A 147 -0.54 1.65 -16.26
CA ASN A 147 -0.15 3.04 -16.01
C ASN A 147 1.35 3.20 -15.63
N GLU A 148 2.20 2.23 -15.96
CA GLU A 148 3.64 2.24 -15.63
C GLU A 148 3.94 2.43 -14.13
N VAL A 149 2.99 2.10 -13.23
CA VAL A 149 3.19 2.25 -11.78
C VAL A 149 4.27 1.32 -11.22
N GLY A 150 4.57 0.21 -11.92
CA GLY A 150 5.62 -0.75 -11.61
C GLY A 150 6.92 -0.56 -12.41
N PHE A 151 7.08 0.59 -13.07
CA PHE A 151 8.29 0.86 -13.88
C PHE A 151 9.26 1.73 -13.09
N ILE A 152 10.53 1.31 -13.07
CA ILE A 152 11.60 2.09 -12.46
C ILE A 152 12.06 3.15 -13.45
N HIS A 153 11.92 4.42 -13.07
CA HIS A 153 12.38 5.57 -13.82
C HIS A 153 13.50 6.29 -13.06
N ASN A 154 14.57 6.71 -13.77
CA ASN A 154 15.62 7.56 -13.21
C ASN A 154 16.24 7.04 -11.89
N SER A 155 16.37 5.73 -11.72
CA SER A 155 17.01 5.15 -10.55
C SER A 155 18.54 5.32 -10.61
N PRO A 156 19.20 5.62 -9.46
CA PRO A 156 20.66 5.64 -9.42
C PRO A 156 21.29 4.24 -9.61
N TYR A 157 20.50 3.18 -9.59
CA TYR A 157 20.96 1.79 -9.64
C TYR A 157 20.77 1.14 -11.02
N VAL A 158 19.94 1.71 -11.89
CA VAL A 158 19.69 1.17 -13.23
C VAL A 158 19.68 2.29 -14.28
N ASN A 159 20.17 1.98 -15.49
CA ASN A 159 20.15 2.92 -16.59
C ASN A 159 18.86 2.81 -17.38
N GLY A 160 18.19 3.93 -17.61
CA GLY A 160 16.95 4.00 -18.38
C GLY A 160 15.71 3.55 -17.60
N VAL A 161 14.69 3.15 -18.35
CA VAL A 161 13.43 2.65 -17.79
C VAL A 161 13.47 1.14 -17.71
N VAL A 162 13.11 0.58 -16.56
CA VAL A 162 13.05 -0.87 -16.32
C VAL A 162 11.66 -1.23 -15.86
N ASP A 163 11.04 -2.18 -16.55
CA ASP A 163 9.78 -2.80 -16.12
C ASP A 163 10.07 -3.78 -14.97
N ALA A 164 9.74 -3.37 -13.75
CA ALA A 164 9.83 -4.17 -12.52
C ALA A 164 8.45 -4.63 -12.03
N SER A 165 7.43 -4.47 -12.84
CA SER A 165 6.04 -4.76 -12.47
C SER A 165 5.77 -6.24 -12.20
N ASN A 166 4.82 -6.50 -11.31
CA ASN A 166 4.31 -7.83 -11.01
C ASN A 166 3.27 -8.25 -12.05
N LYS A 167 3.63 -9.18 -12.93
CA LYS A 167 2.76 -9.64 -14.04
C LYS A 167 1.56 -10.44 -13.54
N THR A 168 1.74 -11.24 -12.49
CA THR A 168 0.64 -11.96 -11.86
C THR A 168 -0.37 -11.00 -11.25
N LEU A 169 0.09 -9.97 -10.53
CA LEU A 169 -0.79 -8.91 -10.04
C LEU A 169 -1.50 -8.19 -11.18
N SER A 170 -0.78 -7.84 -12.26
CA SER A 170 -1.33 -7.20 -13.45
C SER A 170 -2.51 -7.96 -14.05
N TYR A 171 -2.39 -9.30 -14.10
CA TYR A 171 -3.46 -10.17 -14.55
C TYR A 171 -4.69 -10.08 -13.64
N PHE A 172 -4.51 -10.27 -12.32
CA PHE A 172 -5.64 -10.25 -11.38
C PHE A 172 -6.30 -8.88 -11.24
N VAL A 173 -5.55 -7.79 -11.28
CA VAL A 173 -6.15 -6.45 -11.26
C VAL A 173 -7.01 -6.20 -12.49
N ARG A 174 -6.59 -6.66 -13.67
CA ARG A 174 -7.39 -6.57 -14.90
C ARG A 174 -8.68 -7.39 -14.79
N GLU A 175 -8.58 -8.64 -14.29
CA GLU A 175 -9.74 -9.53 -14.14
C GLU A 175 -10.74 -9.03 -13.10
N ARG A 176 -10.27 -8.42 -11.99
CA ARG A 176 -11.12 -7.93 -10.91
C ARG A 176 -11.64 -6.51 -11.12
N SER A 177 -10.97 -5.73 -11.94
CA SER A 177 -11.34 -4.36 -12.33
C SER A 177 -11.81 -3.49 -11.15
N PRO A 178 -10.99 -3.29 -10.09
CA PRO A 178 -11.35 -2.38 -9.02
C PRO A 178 -11.50 -0.97 -9.57
N LYS A 179 -12.35 -0.10 -8.98
CA LYS A 179 -12.47 1.29 -9.45
C LYS A 179 -11.15 2.05 -9.27
N TYR A 180 -10.46 1.82 -8.15
CA TYR A 180 -9.15 2.44 -7.83
C TYR A 180 -8.16 1.38 -7.38
N HIS A 181 -6.94 1.48 -7.88
CA HIS A 181 -5.81 0.68 -7.44
C HIS A 181 -4.66 1.58 -6.98
N PHE A 182 -4.31 1.48 -5.70
CA PHE A 182 -3.18 2.18 -5.10
C PHE A 182 -2.09 1.18 -4.74
N CYS A 183 -0.85 1.49 -5.13
CA CYS A 183 0.32 0.66 -4.85
C CYS A 183 1.53 1.51 -4.46
N GLY A 184 2.62 0.86 -4.06
CA GLY A 184 3.89 1.46 -3.72
C GLY A 184 5.06 0.68 -4.31
N HIS A 185 6.06 0.36 -3.48
CA HIS A 185 7.20 -0.52 -3.75
C HIS A 185 8.19 0.00 -4.79
N ILE A 186 7.73 0.41 -5.95
CA ILE A 186 8.57 0.98 -7.02
C ILE A 186 8.54 2.51 -6.85
N HIS A 187 9.52 3.05 -6.12
CA HIS A 187 9.53 4.44 -5.66
C HIS A 187 9.48 5.46 -6.80
N SER A 188 10.00 5.11 -7.97
CA SER A 188 9.98 5.95 -9.19
C SER A 188 8.89 5.56 -10.18
N GLY A 189 7.94 4.71 -9.78
CA GLY A 189 6.75 4.37 -10.58
C GLY A 189 5.90 5.61 -10.89
N ASN A 190 4.95 5.47 -11.80
CA ASN A 190 4.14 6.61 -12.21
C ASN A 190 3.22 7.09 -11.06
N HIS A 191 3.45 8.33 -10.61
CA HIS A 191 2.68 9.00 -9.55
C HIS A 191 1.47 9.78 -10.08
N GLU A 192 1.24 9.80 -11.40
CA GLU A 192 0.05 10.40 -11.99
C GLU A 192 -1.09 9.38 -12.01
N MET A 193 -2.24 9.75 -11.46
CA MET A 193 -3.42 8.90 -11.48
C MET A 193 -4.07 8.94 -12.86
N ASN A 194 -4.03 7.83 -13.57
CA ASN A 194 -4.66 7.69 -14.87
C ASN A 194 -5.59 6.47 -14.92
N LYS A 195 -6.64 6.58 -15.74
CA LYS A 195 -7.56 5.47 -15.97
C LYS A 195 -7.05 4.58 -17.10
N VAL A 196 -6.89 3.29 -16.80
CA VAL A 196 -6.62 2.22 -17.79
C VAL A 196 -7.78 1.23 -17.70
N ASP A 197 -8.48 0.99 -18.81
CA ASP A 197 -9.75 0.27 -18.84
C ASP A 197 -10.76 0.91 -17.85
N ASP A 198 -11.22 0.17 -16.84
CA ASP A 198 -12.17 0.66 -15.85
C ASP A 198 -11.54 1.04 -14.51
N THR A 199 -10.22 0.87 -14.36
CA THR A 199 -9.48 1.12 -13.12
C THR A 199 -8.61 2.38 -13.19
N TYR A 200 -8.64 3.20 -12.13
CA TYR A 200 -7.66 4.26 -11.91
C TYR A 200 -6.45 3.71 -11.19
N PHE A 201 -5.26 3.88 -11.77
CA PHE A 201 -3.97 3.43 -11.24
C PHE A 201 -3.10 4.59 -10.81
N VAL A 202 -2.42 4.43 -9.69
CA VAL A 202 -1.40 5.38 -9.23
C VAL A 202 -0.43 4.68 -8.26
N ASN A 203 0.86 4.95 -8.42
CA ASN A 203 1.86 4.66 -7.41
C ASN A 203 1.89 5.80 -6.40
N VAL A 204 1.74 5.49 -5.11
CA VAL A 204 1.65 6.47 -4.03
C VAL A 204 2.86 6.47 -3.11
N SER A 205 4.02 5.98 -3.58
CA SER A 205 5.27 5.99 -2.84
C SER A 205 5.68 7.41 -2.45
N TYR A 206 6.01 7.61 -1.17
CA TYR A 206 6.37 8.92 -0.61
C TYR A 206 7.83 9.28 -0.85
N VAL A 207 8.71 8.28 -0.89
CA VAL A 207 10.15 8.48 -1.09
C VAL A 207 10.58 8.17 -2.53
N ASP A 208 11.75 8.69 -2.91
CA ASP A 208 12.44 8.32 -4.14
C ASP A 208 13.29 7.05 -3.97
N GLU A 209 13.94 6.60 -5.04
CA GLU A 209 14.85 5.44 -5.05
C GLU A 209 16.07 5.58 -4.11
N SER A 210 16.33 6.76 -3.58
CA SER A 210 17.35 7.03 -2.57
C SER A 210 16.78 7.19 -1.17
N TYR A 211 15.49 6.86 -0.99
CA TYR A 211 14.74 7.00 0.27
C TYR A 211 14.62 8.44 0.77
N ASN A 212 14.61 9.44 -0.12
CA ASN A 212 14.31 10.81 0.25
C ASN A 212 12.82 11.10 0.04
N PRO A 213 12.15 11.83 0.95
CA PRO A 213 10.73 12.18 0.82
C PRO A 213 10.55 13.27 -0.25
N THR A 214 10.29 12.85 -1.48
CA THR A 214 10.21 13.73 -2.66
C THR A 214 8.82 13.82 -3.26
N ASN A 215 7.98 12.79 -3.04
CA ASN A 215 6.65 12.74 -3.63
C ASN A 215 5.59 13.25 -2.65
N ASN A 216 4.49 13.75 -3.20
CA ASN A 216 3.36 14.20 -2.39
C ASN A 216 2.34 13.07 -2.19
N PRO A 217 1.69 12.99 -1.01
CA PRO A 217 0.55 12.10 -0.82
C PRO A 217 -0.55 12.41 -1.85
N LEU A 218 -1.16 11.37 -2.42
CA LEU A 218 -2.30 11.53 -3.31
C LEU A 218 -3.54 11.95 -2.50
N ASN A 219 -4.23 12.99 -2.99
CA ASN A 219 -5.50 13.43 -2.39
C ASN A 219 -6.59 13.41 -3.46
N ILE A 220 -7.65 12.64 -3.19
CA ILE A 220 -8.82 12.54 -4.07
C ILE A 220 -10.11 12.78 -3.31
N THR A 221 -11.15 13.12 -4.05
CA THR A 221 -12.52 13.18 -3.52
C THR A 221 -13.40 12.27 -4.35
N ILE A 222 -13.98 11.24 -3.73
CA ILE A 222 -14.99 10.37 -4.35
C ILE A 222 -16.36 10.94 -4.01
N THR A 223 -17.20 11.18 -5.02
CA THR A 223 -18.56 11.69 -4.88
C THR A 223 -19.56 10.53 -4.72
N ASP A 224 -20.73 10.80 -4.16
CA ASP A 224 -21.77 9.77 -3.95
C ASP A 224 -22.27 9.15 -5.27
N THR A 225 -22.13 9.86 -6.39
CA THR A 225 -22.45 9.34 -7.73
C THR A 225 -21.45 8.33 -8.27
N GLU A 226 -20.27 8.25 -7.70
CA GLU A 226 -19.23 7.27 -8.05
C GLU A 226 -19.28 6.01 -7.15
N LEU A 227 -20.15 6.04 -6.12
CA LEU A 227 -20.38 4.93 -5.18
C LEU A 227 -21.58 4.03 -5.57
N CYS A 228 -22.28 4.36 -6.68
CA CYS A 228 -23.46 3.63 -7.15
C CYS A 228 -23.12 2.65 -8.28
#